data_98166d897919aaff07ffb5efaf2fcba5
#
_entry.id   98166d897919aaff07ffb5efaf2fcba5
#
_cell.length_a   1.000
_cell.length_b   1.000
_cell.length_c   1.000
_cell.angle_alpha   90.00
_cell.angle_beta   90.00
_cell.angle_gamma   90.00
#
_symmetry.space_group_name_H-M   'P 1'
#
loop_
_entity.id
_entity.type
_entity.pdbx_description
1 polymer ?
#
loop_
_entity_poly.entity_id
_entity_poly.type
_entity_poly.pdbx_seq_one_letter_code
_entity_poly.pdbx_strand_id
1 'polypeptide(L)'
;MDVVLSFLPLIFFLIALLYSSVGHGGASGYLAIMGLLHMVPETMKPAALLMNVFVSMVAFIRFSSVSELPKGFFIALIAGSMPAAFFGAMIPVTDEVYRKILGVMILIAAIRLTGFFNVPERVIQVPAAYIAILVGLSIGIVSGITGIGGGIVLSPLLLIMGWAGLKQTALISALFIFLNSISGLLGMAMTGFLPDMEILYWTIAAFCGGLVGSWIGSRKLPPAMMKKVLAMVLIFAGIKLILQ
;
A
#
# COMPACT_ATOMS: atom_id res chain seq x y z
N MET A 1 25.57 8.41 -7.53
CA MET A 1 24.29 8.49 -6.79
C MET A 1 23.28 9.28 -7.58
N ASP A 2 23.65 10.42 -8.15
CA ASP A 2 22.75 11.32 -8.89
C ASP A 2 22.09 10.70 -10.12
N VAL A 3 22.76 9.82 -10.84
CA VAL A 3 22.19 9.10 -11.99
C VAL A 3 21.05 8.17 -11.57
N VAL A 4 21.18 7.48 -10.44
CA VAL A 4 20.11 6.57 -9.94
C VAL A 4 18.90 7.37 -9.47
N LEU A 5 19.11 8.50 -8.80
CA LEU A 5 18.05 9.39 -8.35
C LEU A 5 17.23 9.95 -9.52
N SER A 6 17.88 10.23 -10.67
CA SER A 6 17.20 10.69 -11.89
C SER A 6 16.24 9.66 -12.49
N PHE A 7 16.45 8.37 -12.23
CA PHE A 7 15.57 7.29 -12.69
C PHE A 7 14.43 6.94 -11.72
N LEU A 8 14.44 7.48 -10.49
CA LEU A 8 13.39 7.20 -9.51
C LEU A 8 11.97 7.48 -10.01
N PRO A 9 11.68 8.59 -10.69
CA PRO A 9 10.33 8.82 -11.21
C PRO A 9 9.86 7.72 -12.15
N LEU A 10 10.74 7.21 -13.03
CA LEU A 10 10.40 6.10 -13.94
C LEU A 10 10.14 4.80 -13.17
N ILE A 11 10.96 4.51 -12.16
CA ILE A 11 10.79 3.32 -11.31
C ILE A 11 9.46 3.41 -10.56
N PHE A 12 9.13 4.56 -9.98
CA PHE A 12 7.88 4.76 -9.26
C PHE A 12 6.66 4.73 -10.18
N PHE A 13 6.78 5.23 -11.41
CA PHE A 13 5.77 5.05 -12.45
C PHE A 13 5.48 3.56 -12.69
N LEU A 14 6.51 2.75 -12.91
CA LEU A 14 6.38 1.31 -13.18
C LEU A 14 5.79 0.56 -11.98
N ILE A 15 6.22 0.89 -10.76
CA ILE A 15 5.66 0.32 -9.54
C ILE A 15 4.17 0.69 -9.41
N ALA A 16 3.84 1.97 -9.58
CA ALA A 16 2.46 2.44 -9.52
C ALA A 16 1.57 1.74 -10.56
N LEU A 17 2.06 1.58 -11.79
CA LEU A 17 1.36 0.86 -12.86
C LEU A 17 1.04 -0.57 -12.44
N LEU A 18 2.00 -1.30 -11.87
CA LEU A 18 1.81 -2.69 -11.45
C LEU A 18 0.85 -2.81 -10.26
N TYR A 19 1.03 -1.99 -9.25
CA TYR A 19 0.24 -2.06 -8.03
C TYR A 19 -1.20 -1.59 -8.23
N SER A 20 -1.41 -0.48 -8.95
CA SER A 20 -2.75 0.04 -9.22
C SER A 20 -3.59 -0.90 -10.10
N SER A 21 -2.94 -1.72 -10.93
CA SER A 21 -3.62 -2.74 -11.72
C SER A 21 -4.33 -3.81 -10.89
N VAL A 22 -3.95 -3.95 -9.62
CA VAL A 22 -4.59 -4.86 -8.64
C VAL A 22 -5.26 -4.11 -7.48
N GLY A 23 -5.52 -2.82 -7.64
CA GLY A 23 -6.22 -2.00 -6.64
C GLY A 23 -5.34 -1.54 -5.47
N HIS A 24 -4.01 -1.38 -5.67
CA HIS A 24 -3.07 -0.98 -4.61
C HIS A 24 -2.36 0.31 -4.96
N GLY A 25 -1.89 1.03 -3.91
CA GLY A 25 -1.17 2.29 -4.04
C GLY A 25 0.30 2.15 -4.46
N GLY A 26 0.97 1.05 -4.10
CA GLY A 26 2.37 0.79 -4.47
C GLY A 26 3.40 1.08 -3.38
N ALA A 27 3.00 1.53 -2.19
CA ALA A 27 3.93 1.95 -1.13
C ALA A 27 5.02 0.94 -0.80
N SER A 28 4.72 -0.37 -0.72
CA SER A 28 5.75 -1.37 -0.44
C SER A 28 6.84 -1.42 -1.49
N GLY A 29 6.48 -1.19 -2.77
CA GLY A 29 7.45 -1.08 -3.85
C GLY A 29 8.28 0.21 -3.75
N TYR A 30 7.64 1.35 -3.46
CA TYR A 30 8.33 2.63 -3.27
C TYR A 30 9.30 2.56 -2.09
N LEU A 31 8.80 2.11 -0.93
CA LEU A 31 9.60 1.96 0.29
C LEU A 31 10.73 0.94 0.12
N ALA A 32 10.51 -0.15 -0.64
CA ALA A 32 11.56 -1.11 -0.95
C ALA A 32 12.71 -0.48 -1.73
N ILE A 33 12.40 0.28 -2.79
CA ILE A 33 13.43 0.96 -3.59
C ILE A 33 14.14 2.04 -2.76
N MET A 34 13.39 2.89 -2.06
CA MET A 34 13.97 3.91 -1.19
C MET A 34 14.85 3.31 -0.09
N GLY A 35 14.40 2.19 0.51
CA GLY A 35 15.18 1.47 1.52
C GLY A 35 16.47 0.84 0.95
N LEU A 36 16.44 0.30 -0.28
CA LEU A 36 17.62 -0.19 -0.98
C LEU A 36 18.65 0.92 -1.26
N LEU A 37 18.17 2.14 -1.46
CA LEU A 37 18.98 3.34 -1.65
C LEU A 37 19.42 4.00 -0.33
N HIS A 38 19.14 3.36 0.81
CA HIS A 38 19.48 3.86 2.15
C HIS A 38 18.88 5.23 2.50
N MET A 39 17.72 5.55 1.95
CA MET A 39 17.01 6.76 2.33
C MET A 39 16.55 6.69 3.79
N VAL A 40 16.39 7.84 4.41
CA VAL A 40 15.94 7.94 5.81
C VAL A 40 14.40 7.82 5.93
N PRO A 41 13.89 7.24 7.02
CA PRO A 41 12.45 7.04 7.22
C PRO A 41 11.62 8.32 7.13
N GLU A 42 12.21 9.47 7.52
CA GLU A 42 11.61 10.79 7.48
C GLU A 42 11.23 11.23 6.06
N THR A 43 11.97 10.80 5.05
CA THR A 43 11.65 11.02 3.63
C THR A 43 10.80 9.88 3.06
N MET A 44 11.12 8.63 3.42
CA MET A 44 10.49 7.44 2.86
C MET A 44 8.98 7.37 3.17
N LYS A 45 8.61 7.56 4.45
CA LYS A 45 7.22 7.42 4.90
C LYS A 45 6.27 8.42 4.22
N PRO A 46 6.53 9.74 4.26
CA PRO A 46 5.63 10.71 3.65
C PRO A 46 5.61 10.62 2.13
N ALA A 47 6.74 10.32 1.49
CA ALA A 47 6.78 10.10 0.05
C ALA A 47 5.87 8.94 -0.37
N ALA A 48 5.96 7.81 0.32
CA ALA A 48 5.13 6.65 0.04
C ALA A 48 3.64 6.92 0.30
N LEU A 49 3.30 7.61 1.40
CA LEU A 49 1.92 7.97 1.73
C LEU A 49 1.35 8.95 0.70
N LEU A 50 2.12 9.96 0.27
CA LEU A 50 1.65 10.93 -0.72
C LEU A 50 1.40 10.27 -2.08
N MET A 51 2.34 9.46 -2.57
CA MET A 51 2.14 8.68 -3.80
C MET A 51 0.93 7.75 -3.69
N ASN A 52 0.74 7.11 -2.53
CA ASN A 52 -0.42 6.25 -2.28
C ASN A 52 -1.75 7.00 -2.40
N VAL A 53 -1.87 8.21 -1.85
CA VAL A 53 -3.11 9.00 -1.92
C VAL A 53 -3.57 9.11 -3.37
N PHE A 54 -2.70 9.52 -4.27
CA PHE A 54 -3.08 9.73 -5.67
C PHE A 54 -3.30 8.41 -6.42
N VAL A 55 -2.40 7.44 -6.26
CA VAL A 55 -2.48 6.16 -6.99
C VAL A 55 -3.67 5.33 -6.52
N SER A 56 -3.93 5.26 -5.21
CA SER A 56 -5.06 4.51 -4.68
C SER A 56 -6.41 5.18 -4.92
N MET A 57 -6.45 6.53 -4.98
CA MET A 57 -7.65 7.26 -5.37
C MET A 57 -8.08 6.89 -6.79
N VAL A 58 -7.14 6.90 -7.74
CA VAL A 58 -7.42 6.51 -9.13
C VAL A 58 -7.86 5.05 -9.21
N ALA A 59 -7.18 4.15 -8.49
CA ALA A 59 -7.57 2.75 -8.42
C ALA A 59 -8.99 2.60 -7.86
N PHE A 60 -9.33 3.31 -6.77
CA PHE A 60 -10.66 3.30 -6.21
C PHE A 60 -11.74 3.73 -7.22
N ILE A 61 -11.54 4.86 -7.91
CA ILE A 61 -12.47 5.36 -8.92
C ILE A 61 -12.68 4.33 -10.05
N ARG A 62 -11.62 3.64 -10.48
CA ARG A 62 -11.70 2.62 -11.53
C ARG A 62 -12.39 1.34 -11.06
N PHE A 63 -12.07 0.85 -9.88
CA PHE A 63 -12.66 -0.38 -9.36
C PHE A 63 -14.09 -0.19 -8.85
N SER A 64 -14.50 1.03 -8.47
CA SER A 64 -15.90 1.33 -8.10
C SER A 64 -16.88 1.20 -9.27
N SER A 65 -16.40 1.27 -10.51
CA SER A 65 -17.25 1.03 -11.69
C SER A 65 -17.50 -0.46 -12.00
N VAL A 66 -16.78 -1.37 -11.35
CA VAL A 66 -16.82 -2.82 -11.64
C VAL A 66 -17.09 -3.69 -10.41
N SER A 67 -17.26 -3.09 -9.25
CA SER A 67 -17.55 -3.79 -8.00
C SER A 67 -18.26 -2.85 -7.00
N GLU A 68 -19.03 -3.42 -6.09
CA GLU A 68 -19.74 -2.67 -5.05
C GLU A 68 -18.98 -2.72 -3.72
N LEU A 69 -19.04 -1.59 -2.99
CA LEU A 69 -18.44 -1.48 -1.67
C LEU A 69 -19.43 -1.97 -0.59
N PRO A 70 -19.05 -2.95 0.26
CA PRO A 70 -19.87 -3.38 1.39
C PRO A 70 -19.79 -2.31 2.50
N LYS A 71 -20.64 -1.28 2.40
CA LYS A 71 -20.55 -0.04 3.19
C LYS A 71 -20.46 -0.27 4.70
N GLY A 72 -21.34 -1.12 5.27
CA GLY A 72 -21.34 -1.39 6.71
C GLY A 72 -20.02 -1.99 7.21
N PHE A 73 -19.51 -3.00 6.52
CA PHE A 73 -18.21 -3.61 6.82
C PHE A 73 -17.05 -2.61 6.67
N PHE A 74 -17.06 -1.85 5.56
CA PHE A 74 -16.00 -0.89 5.28
C PHE A 74 -15.96 0.24 6.32
N ILE A 75 -17.11 0.78 6.71
CA ILE A 75 -17.20 1.82 7.76
C ILE A 75 -16.63 1.30 9.07
N ALA A 76 -16.96 0.07 9.50
CA ALA A 76 -16.39 -0.53 10.69
C ALA A 76 -14.86 -0.67 10.59
N LEU A 77 -14.36 -1.11 9.43
CA LEU A 77 -12.93 -1.28 9.19
C LEU A 77 -12.16 0.04 9.30
N ILE A 78 -12.66 1.12 8.66
CA ILE A 78 -12.00 2.43 8.67
C ILE A 78 -12.15 3.15 10.02
N ALA A 79 -13.23 2.91 10.76
CA ALA A 79 -13.41 3.46 12.10
C ALA A 79 -12.29 3.02 13.05
N GLY A 80 -11.78 1.80 12.89
CA GLY A 80 -10.58 1.34 13.61
C GLY A 80 -9.29 1.85 12.97
N SER A 81 -9.17 1.78 11.64
CA SER A 81 -7.87 1.98 10.98
C SER A 81 -7.45 3.43 10.82
N MET A 82 -8.35 4.37 10.53
CA MET A 82 -7.97 5.77 10.33
C MET A 82 -7.38 6.42 11.58
N PRO A 83 -8.04 6.36 12.76
CA PRO A 83 -7.42 6.86 13.99
C PRO A 83 -6.10 6.17 14.30
N ALA A 84 -6.04 4.84 14.11
CA ALA A 84 -4.84 4.07 14.36
C ALA A 84 -3.67 4.44 13.42
N ALA A 85 -3.95 4.72 12.13
CA ALA A 85 -2.94 5.19 11.18
C ALA A 85 -2.45 6.61 11.51
N PHE A 86 -3.36 7.49 11.96
CA PHE A 86 -3.00 8.83 12.41
C PHE A 86 -2.01 8.78 13.59
N PHE A 87 -2.39 8.12 14.67
CA PHE A 87 -1.53 8.02 15.85
C PHE A 87 -0.27 7.17 15.57
N GLY A 88 -0.40 6.09 14.78
CA GLY A 88 0.73 5.27 14.36
C GLY A 88 1.80 6.03 13.59
N ALA A 89 1.40 7.02 12.77
CA ALA A 89 2.32 7.87 12.02
C ALA A 89 3.12 8.83 12.92
N MET A 90 2.58 9.18 14.08
CA MET A 90 3.23 10.05 15.07
C MET A 90 4.17 9.30 16.01
N ILE A 91 4.12 7.95 16.06
CA ILE A 91 4.98 7.16 16.94
C ILE A 91 6.43 7.26 16.46
N PRO A 92 7.34 7.81 17.26
CA PRO A 92 8.76 7.81 16.96
C PRO A 92 9.28 6.37 17.07
N VAL A 93 9.90 5.87 16.01
CA VAL A 93 10.57 4.58 16.01
C VAL A 93 12.02 4.77 15.55
N THR A 94 12.94 4.01 16.12
CA THR A 94 14.34 4.03 15.68
C THR A 94 14.45 3.47 14.26
N ASP A 95 15.45 3.91 13.51
CA ASP A 95 15.69 3.45 12.14
C ASP A 95 15.78 1.92 12.05
N GLU A 96 16.40 1.28 13.03
CA GLU A 96 16.53 -0.17 13.10
C GLU A 96 15.16 -0.85 13.22
N VAL A 97 14.32 -0.40 14.15
CA VAL A 97 12.96 -0.96 14.35
C VAL A 97 12.10 -0.69 13.12
N TYR A 98 12.18 0.52 12.55
CA TYR A 98 11.48 0.86 11.32
C TYR A 98 11.83 -0.08 10.17
N ARG A 99 13.14 -0.29 9.91
CA ARG A 99 13.62 -1.16 8.83
C ARG A 99 13.17 -2.61 9.01
N LYS A 100 13.20 -3.14 10.23
CA LYS A 100 12.74 -4.50 10.53
C LYS A 100 11.23 -4.65 10.27
N ILE A 101 10.41 -3.75 10.79
CA ILE A 101 8.95 -3.77 10.56
C ILE A 101 8.66 -3.63 9.04
N LEU A 102 9.31 -2.68 8.39
CA LEU A 102 9.16 -2.44 6.95
C LEU A 102 9.58 -3.68 6.15
N GLY A 103 10.72 -4.29 6.46
CA GLY A 103 11.22 -5.49 5.82
C GLY A 103 10.23 -6.66 5.88
N VAL A 104 9.66 -6.92 7.06
CA VAL A 104 8.60 -7.94 7.25
C VAL A 104 7.39 -7.62 6.38
N MET A 105 6.93 -6.37 6.37
CA MET A 105 5.77 -5.96 5.55
C MET A 105 6.03 -6.12 4.05
N ILE A 106 7.25 -5.80 3.60
CA ILE A 106 7.66 -5.98 2.21
C ILE A 106 7.71 -7.45 1.84
N LEU A 107 8.17 -8.35 2.72
CA LEU A 107 8.15 -9.80 2.48
C LEU A 107 6.73 -10.34 2.37
N ILE A 108 5.80 -9.87 3.21
CA ILE A 108 4.37 -10.21 3.09
C ILE A 108 3.83 -9.77 1.72
N ALA A 109 4.22 -8.57 1.26
CA ALA A 109 3.86 -8.07 -0.06
C ALA A 109 4.40 -8.96 -1.19
N ALA A 110 5.66 -9.39 -1.07
CA ALA A 110 6.32 -10.27 -2.04
C ALA A 110 5.61 -11.63 -2.15
N ILE A 111 5.34 -12.27 -1.02
CA ILE A 111 4.62 -13.56 -0.97
C ILE A 111 3.25 -13.43 -1.66
N ARG A 112 2.53 -12.33 -1.41
CA ARG A 112 1.26 -12.06 -2.07
C ARG A 112 1.38 -11.97 -3.59
N LEU A 113 2.41 -11.31 -4.10
CA LEU A 113 2.61 -11.14 -5.54
C LEU A 113 2.97 -12.44 -6.27
N THR A 114 3.52 -13.44 -5.56
CA THR A 114 3.78 -14.77 -6.14
C THR A 114 2.50 -15.55 -6.49
N GLY A 115 1.33 -15.11 -5.99
CA GLY A 115 0.08 -15.82 -6.18
C GLY A 115 -0.11 -17.03 -5.26
N PHE A 116 0.71 -17.15 -4.21
CA PHE A 116 0.63 -18.26 -3.25
C PHE A 116 -0.76 -18.37 -2.58
N PHE A 117 -1.48 -17.26 -2.47
CA PHE A 117 -2.84 -17.21 -1.93
C PHE A 117 -3.90 -17.34 -3.04
N ASN A 118 -3.84 -18.37 -3.86
CA ASN A 118 -4.97 -18.73 -4.72
C ASN A 118 -6.10 -19.30 -3.85
N VAL A 119 -7.02 -18.45 -3.45
CA VAL A 119 -8.18 -18.87 -2.66
C VAL A 119 -9.31 -19.19 -3.62
N PRO A 120 -9.90 -20.40 -3.53
CA PRO A 120 -11.08 -20.76 -4.32
C PRO A 120 -12.25 -19.82 -4.01
N GLU A 121 -13.13 -19.60 -4.98
CA GLU A 121 -14.35 -18.83 -4.77
C GLU A 121 -15.15 -19.45 -3.64
N ARG A 122 -15.32 -18.68 -2.56
CA ARG A 122 -16.13 -19.05 -1.38
C ARG A 122 -17.34 -18.14 -1.31
N VAL A 123 -18.36 -18.58 -0.62
CA VAL A 123 -19.48 -17.70 -0.23
C VAL A 123 -18.93 -16.58 0.64
N ILE A 124 -19.17 -15.34 0.22
CA ILE A 124 -18.68 -14.16 0.93
C ILE A 124 -19.39 -14.07 2.29
N GLN A 125 -18.62 -14.08 3.37
CA GLN A 125 -19.11 -13.96 4.73
C GLN A 125 -18.52 -12.70 5.37
N VAL A 126 -19.36 -11.67 5.51
CA VAL A 126 -18.92 -10.42 6.16
C VAL A 126 -18.81 -10.65 7.67
N PRO A 127 -17.68 -10.29 8.31
CA PRO A 127 -17.50 -10.49 9.74
C PRO A 127 -18.37 -9.51 10.56
N ALA A 128 -18.52 -9.80 11.85
CA ALA A 128 -19.14 -8.87 12.78
C ALA A 128 -18.36 -7.54 12.85
N ALA A 129 -19.04 -6.41 13.06
CA ALA A 129 -18.47 -5.09 13.02
C ALA A 129 -17.25 -4.91 13.97
N TYR A 130 -17.32 -5.49 15.18
CA TYR A 130 -16.21 -5.40 16.14
C TYR A 130 -14.93 -6.08 15.63
N ILE A 131 -15.05 -7.19 14.88
CA ILE A 131 -13.89 -7.86 14.27
C ILE A 131 -13.28 -6.95 13.20
N ALA A 132 -14.11 -6.33 12.37
CA ALA A 132 -13.65 -5.37 11.35
C ALA A 132 -12.93 -4.18 11.99
N ILE A 133 -13.44 -3.63 13.11
CA ILE A 133 -12.79 -2.54 13.85
C ILE A 133 -11.43 -2.98 14.39
N LEU A 134 -11.34 -4.15 15.04
CA LEU A 134 -10.07 -4.66 15.61
C LEU A 134 -9.02 -4.92 14.51
N VAL A 135 -9.44 -5.52 13.40
CA VAL A 135 -8.56 -5.72 12.23
C VAL A 135 -8.12 -4.38 11.66
N GLY A 136 -9.05 -3.45 11.50
CA GLY A 136 -8.76 -2.09 11.05
C GLY A 136 -7.72 -1.40 11.95
N LEU A 137 -7.93 -1.43 13.26
CA LEU A 137 -7.02 -0.85 14.26
C LEU A 137 -5.62 -1.45 14.15
N SER A 138 -5.50 -2.77 14.11
CA SER A 138 -4.20 -3.46 14.01
C SER A 138 -3.46 -3.10 12.73
N ILE A 139 -4.15 -3.12 11.58
CA ILE A 139 -3.54 -2.76 10.29
C ILE A 139 -3.23 -1.26 10.23
N GLY A 140 -4.10 -0.43 10.82
CA GLY A 140 -3.92 1.03 10.84
C GLY A 140 -2.66 1.46 11.59
N ILE A 141 -2.40 0.90 12.80
CA ILE A 141 -1.18 1.18 13.56
C ILE A 141 0.07 0.85 12.74
N VAL A 142 0.14 -0.36 12.19
CA VAL A 142 1.29 -0.81 11.38
C VAL A 142 1.43 0.06 10.12
N SER A 143 0.32 0.40 9.49
CA SER A 143 0.29 1.29 8.32
C SER A 143 0.82 2.69 8.64
N GLY A 144 0.43 3.26 9.77
CA GLY A 144 0.91 4.57 10.21
C GLY A 144 2.40 4.57 10.52
N ILE A 145 2.88 3.56 11.28
CA ILE A 145 4.30 3.42 11.61
C ILE A 145 5.16 3.29 10.35
N THR A 146 4.72 2.48 9.38
CA THR A 146 5.55 2.13 8.20
C THR A 146 5.34 3.04 7.00
N GLY A 147 4.21 3.69 6.88
CA GLY A 147 3.82 4.44 5.67
C GLY A 147 3.32 3.58 4.51
N ILE A 148 3.01 2.28 4.73
CA ILE A 148 2.59 1.35 3.67
C ILE A 148 1.13 1.58 3.19
N GLY A 149 0.27 2.21 4.02
CA GLY A 149 -1.15 2.38 3.71
C GLY A 149 -2.03 1.15 4.00
N GLY A 150 -1.46 0.05 4.50
CA GLY A 150 -2.16 -1.13 5.04
C GLY A 150 -2.80 -2.10 4.04
N GLY A 151 -3.01 -1.71 2.78
CA GLY A 151 -3.72 -2.54 1.79
C GLY A 151 -3.06 -3.88 1.47
N ILE A 152 -1.75 -3.98 1.63
CA ILE A 152 -0.97 -5.19 1.41
C ILE A 152 -1.36 -6.30 2.39
N VAL A 153 -1.60 -5.94 3.64
CA VAL A 153 -2.04 -6.87 4.68
C VAL A 153 -3.53 -7.15 4.56
N LEU A 154 -4.31 -6.09 4.29
CA LEU A 154 -5.77 -6.21 4.20
C LEU A 154 -6.21 -7.14 3.07
N SER A 155 -5.62 -7.03 1.88
CA SER A 155 -6.09 -7.79 0.73
C SER A 155 -5.98 -9.30 0.87
N PRO A 156 -4.83 -9.90 1.28
CA PRO A 156 -4.78 -11.33 1.51
C PRO A 156 -5.72 -11.76 2.63
N LEU A 157 -5.87 -10.94 3.67
CA LEU A 157 -6.79 -11.23 4.77
C LEU A 157 -8.24 -11.32 4.29
N LEU A 158 -8.69 -10.35 3.48
CA LEU A 158 -10.04 -10.36 2.91
C LEU A 158 -10.30 -11.62 2.07
N LEU A 159 -9.32 -12.03 1.26
CA LEU A 159 -9.42 -13.21 0.40
C LEU A 159 -9.38 -14.52 1.19
N ILE A 160 -8.41 -14.67 2.11
CA ILE A 160 -8.24 -15.90 2.92
C ILE A 160 -9.46 -16.12 3.81
N MET A 161 -9.98 -15.07 4.43
CA MET A 161 -11.16 -15.13 5.30
C MET A 161 -12.47 -15.26 4.51
N GLY A 162 -12.43 -15.10 3.18
CA GLY A 162 -13.64 -15.11 2.35
C GLY A 162 -14.56 -13.90 2.61
N TRP A 163 -14.01 -12.76 3.06
CA TRP A 163 -14.79 -11.55 3.35
C TRP A 163 -15.09 -10.72 2.11
N ALA A 164 -14.36 -10.92 1.04
CA ALA A 164 -14.56 -10.24 -0.24
C ALA A 164 -14.04 -11.08 -1.42
N GLY A 165 -14.68 -10.95 -2.57
CA GLY A 165 -14.17 -11.48 -3.83
C GLY A 165 -13.03 -10.63 -4.41
N LEU A 166 -12.35 -11.11 -5.45
CA LEU A 166 -11.11 -10.50 -5.97
C LEU A 166 -11.28 -9.01 -6.36
N LYS A 167 -12.32 -8.68 -7.16
CA LYS A 167 -12.58 -7.28 -7.57
C LYS A 167 -13.01 -6.41 -6.40
N GLN A 168 -13.80 -6.96 -5.49
CA GLN A 168 -14.25 -6.28 -4.28
C GLN A 168 -13.08 -6.02 -3.32
N THR A 169 -12.15 -6.97 -3.20
CA THR A 169 -10.90 -6.78 -2.44
C THR A 169 -10.07 -5.64 -3.03
N ALA A 170 -9.96 -5.54 -4.36
CA ALA A 170 -9.24 -4.43 -4.99
C ALA A 170 -9.89 -3.07 -4.67
N LEU A 171 -11.23 -3.00 -4.74
CA LEU A 171 -11.99 -1.80 -4.40
C LEU A 171 -11.82 -1.39 -2.92
N ILE A 172 -12.05 -2.35 -2.00
CA ILE A 172 -11.91 -2.13 -0.55
C ILE A 172 -10.49 -1.67 -0.23
N SER A 173 -9.48 -2.37 -0.76
CA SER A 173 -8.08 -2.04 -0.48
C SER A 173 -7.67 -0.68 -1.04
N ALA A 174 -8.12 -0.31 -2.23
CA ALA A 174 -7.83 0.99 -2.81
C ALA A 174 -8.36 2.12 -1.93
N LEU A 175 -9.64 2.05 -1.52
CA LEU A 175 -10.24 3.07 -0.66
C LEU A 175 -9.61 3.06 0.75
N PHE A 176 -9.29 1.89 1.29
CA PHE A 176 -8.61 1.74 2.57
C PHE A 176 -7.22 2.39 2.56
N ILE A 177 -6.40 2.13 1.52
CA ILE A 177 -5.08 2.75 1.35
C ILE A 177 -5.21 4.26 1.26
N PHE A 178 -6.15 4.75 0.44
CA PHE A 178 -6.40 6.18 0.27
C PHE A 178 -6.67 6.88 1.61
N LEU A 179 -7.64 6.38 2.36
CA LEU A 179 -8.05 7.00 3.62
C LEU A 179 -6.96 6.89 4.70
N ASN A 180 -6.31 5.73 4.83
CA ASN A 180 -5.23 5.57 5.81
C ASN A 180 -3.98 6.38 5.43
N SER A 181 -3.69 6.56 4.14
CA SER A 181 -2.57 7.41 3.70
C SER A 181 -2.83 8.88 4.01
N ILE A 182 -4.05 9.38 3.79
CA ILE A 182 -4.43 10.73 4.22
C ILE A 182 -4.31 10.85 5.74
N SER A 183 -4.84 9.88 6.48
CA SER A 183 -4.79 9.89 7.94
C SER A 183 -3.35 9.90 8.47
N GLY A 184 -2.48 9.05 7.91
CA GLY A 184 -1.06 9.02 8.25
C GLY A 184 -0.33 10.32 7.89
N LEU A 185 -0.60 10.93 6.72
CA LEU A 185 -0.04 12.24 6.35
C LEU A 185 -0.48 13.35 7.31
N LEU A 186 -1.75 13.34 7.73
CA LEU A 186 -2.24 14.29 8.73
C LEU A 186 -1.52 14.10 10.07
N GLY A 187 -1.30 12.85 10.50
CA GLY A 187 -0.51 12.56 11.70
C GLY A 187 0.92 13.10 11.58
N MET A 188 1.58 12.89 10.43
CA MET A 188 2.92 13.41 10.19
C MET A 188 2.97 14.95 10.10
N ALA A 189 1.95 15.58 9.52
CA ALA A 189 1.86 17.03 9.45
C ALA A 189 1.83 17.66 10.86
N MET A 190 1.21 16.98 11.84
CA MET A 190 1.23 17.43 13.25
C MET A 190 2.64 17.37 13.88
N THR A 191 3.56 16.59 13.31
CA THR A 191 4.97 16.53 13.73
C THR A 191 5.86 17.51 12.96
N GLY A 192 5.29 18.38 12.13
CA GLY A 192 6.02 19.44 11.41
C GLY A 192 6.57 19.02 10.04
N PHE A 193 6.16 17.87 9.50
CA PHE A 193 6.60 17.43 8.18
C PHE A 193 5.99 18.30 7.06
N LEU A 194 6.86 18.72 6.12
CA LEU A 194 6.47 19.35 4.85
C LEU A 194 7.10 18.57 3.68
N PRO A 195 6.36 18.26 2.61
CA PRO A 195 6.89 17.52 1.48
C PRO A 195 7.88 18.36 0.66
N ASP A 196 9.02 17.79 0.34
CA ASP A 196 10.01 18.38 -0.57
C ASP A 196 9.57 18.33 -2.03
N MET A 197 10.11 19.21 -2.87
CA MET A 197 9.82 19.26 -4.31
C MET A 197 10.12 17.94 -5.02
N GLU A 198 11.13 17.19 -4.61
CA GLU A 198 11.43 15.88 -5.18
C GLU A 198 10.29 14.88 -4.98
N ILE A 199 9.67 14.88 -3.80
CA ILE A 199 8.52 14.02 -3.50
C ILE A 199 7.34 14.33 -4.43
N LEU A 200 7.15 15.60 -4.83
CA LEU A 200 6.12 15.98 -5.80
C LEU A 200 6.39 15.40 -7.18
N TYR A 201 7.62 15.45 -7.68
CA TYR A 201 7.98 14.83 -8.96
C TYR A 201 7.75 13.31 -8.94
N TRP A 202 8.13 12.62 -7.86
CA TRP A 202 7.87 11.20 -7.69
C TRP A 202 6.37 10.89 -7.65
N THR A 203 5.61 11.76 -7.01
CA THR A 203 4.14 11.63 -6.89
C THR A 203 3.46 11.80 -8.25
N ILE A 204 3.88 12.76 -9.08
CA ILE A 204 3.35 12.94 -10.43
C ILE A 204 3.64 11.71 -11.30
N ALA A 205 4.86 11.19 -11.26
CA ALA A 205 5.23 9.99 -12.01
C ALA A 205 4.42 8.77 -11.56
N ALA A 206 4.29 8.56 -10.24
CA ALA A 206 3.48 7.48 -9.68
C ALA A 206 1.99 7.64 -10.04
N PHE A 207 1.45 8.85 -10.00
CA PHE A 207 0.08 9.14 -10.43
C PHE A 207 -0.17 8.75 -11.89
N CYS A 208 0.72 9.14 -12.81
CA CYS A 208 0.64 8.74 -14.21
C CYS A 208 0.69 7.21 -14.37
N GLY A 209 1.59 6.52 -13.65
CA GLY A 209 1.63 5.06 -13.61
C GLY A 209 0.34 4.45 -13.06
N GLY A 210 -0.21 5.05 -12.02
CA GLY A 210 -1.49 4.67 -11.41
C GLY A 210 -2.67 4.75 -12.36
N LEU A 211 -2.75 5.82 -13.16
CA LEU A 211 -3.79 6.01 -14.19
C LEU A 211 -3.76 4.86 -15.22
N VAL A 212 -2.59 4.56 -15.75
CA VAL A 212 -2.40 3.51 -16.75
C VAL A 212 -2.68 2.14 -16.14
N GLY A 213 -2.10 1.83 -14.98
CA GLY A 213 -2.21 0.55 -14.32
C GLY A 213 -3.64 0.22 -13.90
N SER A 214 -4.35 1.16 -13.28
CA SER A 214 -5.74 0.96 -12.85
C SER A 214 -6.69 0.78 -14.04
N TRP A 215 -6.44 1.46 -15.16
CA TRP A 215 -7.20 1.26 -16.40
C TRP A 215 -6.99 -0.15 -16.97
N ILE A 216 -5.75 -0.64 -17.01
CA ILE A 216 -5.45 -2.01 -17.44
C ILE A 216 -6.07 -3.03 -16.48
N GLY A 217 -5.92 -2.83 -15.17
CA GLY A 217 -6.35 -3.78 -14.13
C GLY A 217 -7.85 -3.92 -14.00
N SER A 218 -8.62 -2.84 -14.20
CA SER A 218 -10.08 -2.89 -14.19
C SER A 218 -10.66 -3.66 -15.40
N ARG A 219 -9.94 -3.73 -16.52
CA ARG A 219 -10.37 -4.33 -17.78
C ARG A 219 -9.64 -5.63 -18.13
N LYS A 220 -8.34 -5.73 -17.84
CA LYS A 220 -7.46 -6.85 -18.17
C LYS A 220 -6.64 -7.27 -16.97
N LEU A 221 -6.34 -8.56 -16.83
CA LEU A 221 -5.42 -9.04 -15.80
C LEU A 221 -3.98 -8.60 -16.12
N PRO A 222 -3.22 -8.15 -15.13
CA PRO A 222 -1.83 -7.74 -15.33
C PRO A 222 -0.93 -8.94 -15.71
N PRO A 223 0.13 -8.72 -16.48
CA PRO A 223 1.05 -9.78 -16.90
C PRO A 223 1.69 -10.51 -15.70
N ALA A 224 1.61 -11.83 -15.67
CA ALA A 224 2.13 -12.66 -14.58
C ALA A 224 3.66 -12.52 -14.40
N MET A 225 4.39 -12.30 -15.49
CA MET A 225 5.85 -12.12 -15.48
C MET A 225 6.28 -10.88 -14.71
N MET A 226 5.59 -9.74 -14.89
CA MET A 226 5.90 -8.49 -14.19
C MET A 226 5.69 -8.62 -12.68
N LYS A 227 4.65 -9.35 -12.25
CA LYS A 227 4.42 -9.65 -10.82
C LYS A 227 5.56 -10.46 -10.22
N LYS A 228 6.10 -11.44 -10.96
CA LYS A 228 7.22 -12.27 -10.50
C LYS A 228 8.50 -11.45 -10.34
N VAL A 229 8.82 -10.58 -11.31
CA VAL A 229 9.99 -9.69 -11.22
C VAL A 229 9.87 -8.76 -10.02
N LEU A 230 8.70 -8.14 -9.83
CA LEU A 230 8.48 -7.28 -8.67
C LEU A 230 8.57 -8.06 -7.35
N ALA A 231 8.03 -9.28 -7.29
CA ALA A 231 8.15 -10.13 -6.11
C ALA A 231 9.61 -10.43 -5.75
N MET A 232 10.47 -10.72 -6.75
CA MET A 232 11.91 -10.94 -6.52
C MET A 232 12.60 -9.70 -5.95
N VAL A 233 12.31 -8.51 -6.51
CA VAL A 233 12.85 -7.24 -5.98
C VAL A 233 12.42 -7.00 -4.53
N LEU A 234 11.15 -7.25 -4.23
CA LEU A 234 10.62 -7.10 -2.88
C LEU A 234 11.21 -8.11 -1.89
N ILE A 235 11.43 -9.36 -2.31
CA ILE A 235 12.10 -10.37 -1.47
C ILE A 235 13.51 -9.90 -1.12
N PHE A 236 14.28 -9.49 -2.13
CA PHE A 236 15.64 -8.99 -1.91
C PHE A 236 15.67 -7.76 -0.99
N ALA A 237 14.80 -6.78 -1.24
CA ALA A 237 14.69 -5.58 -0.43
C ALA A 237 14.26 -5.87 1.01
N GLY A 238 13.26 -6.73 1.20
CA GLY A 238 12.76 -7.11 2.52
C GLY A 238 13.81 -7.83 3.36
N ILE A 239 14.53 -8.78 2.77
CA ILE A 239 15.64 -9.48 3.45
C ILE A 239 16.75 -8.50 3.82
N LYS A 240 17.19 -7.63 2.88
CA LYS A 240 18.22 -6.63 3.13
C LYS A 240 17.84 -5.70 4.29
N LEU A 241 16.59 -5.21 4.34
CA LEU A 241 16.10 -4.32 5.39
C LEU A 241 16.03 -4.98 6.78
N ILE A 242 15.80 -6.29 6.84
CA ILE A 242 15.77 -7.03 8.12
C ILE A 242 17.20 -7.28 8.64
N LEU A 243 18.16 -7.48 7.75
CA LEU A 243 19.56 -7.80 8.11
C LEU A 243 20.40 -6.56 8.41
N GLN A 244 19.92 -5.37 8.11
CA GLN A 244 20.53 -4.06 8.42
C GLN A 244 20.02 -3.51 9.74
#